data_e9472f832094b4b1b1485fd395e3bb36
#
_entry.id   e9472f832094b4b1b1485fd395e3bb36
#
_cell.length_a   1.000
_cell.length_b   1.000
_cell.length_c   1.000
_cell.angle_alpha   90.00
_cell.angle_beta   90.00
_cell.angle_gamma   90.00
#
_symmetry.space_group_name_H-M   'P 1'
#
loop_
_entity.id
_entity.type
_entity.pdbx_description
1 polymer ?
#
loop_
_entity_poly.entity_id
_entity_poly.type
_entity_poly.pdbx_seq_one_letter_code
_entity_poly.pdbx_strand_id
1 'polypeptide(L)'
;MKYYIIAGEASGDLHGSNLMKGLKIADPQASFRVWGGDLMTNEGGELVKHYKDTAVMGFVEVLKSIRKISANLSLCKKDLLKYNPDILILIDYPGFNFRIAKFAKQNRLKVFYYISPKVWAWKESRIEHLRKDIDRLFIIFPFEIDYFKKHGLEAIYNGNPLLDSVSGHPCMKESSEEFTKRAGLDNKPIIGLLAGSRSMEINYLMPRFVKLEKMFPEYNFLLAGAPSMDISNYSKYLNNNNIKLLFGETYSILRHAKVTVLASGTASLEAALLDAPQVVCYGGNEISYQIAKRLIKVKYASLVNLILDMPLVKELLQHDCTTEKIADEIKYLLNEKHREKVFKKYAKVREMLGGEGASVKVAASMIEEYNKMRKAQRFYLNIDTPLGTLRLTTDNDYLLEVNYIEEIKRKVSKQHEKSDVANGIQIELPQIIMDAKRQFKEYFASKRDFFDIPIKPEGTEFQQKVWSELRKIPYGEVKSYGDIAKIIGSSDASRAVGLACKMNPLLIVVPCHRVLGVNNKLTGFAIGVDKKSFLLNHEKAYEKGDNSLFTNLKNNNNDS
;
A
#
# COMPACT_ATOMS: atom_id res chain seq x y z
N MET A 1 -3.59 -6.04 -12.52
CA MET A 1 -4.49 -5.44 -11.50
C MET A 1 -4.87 -4.01 -11.86
N LYS A 2 -5.95 -3.49 -11.29
CA LYS A 2 -6.40 -2.09 -11.44
C LYS A 2 -5.93 -1.25 -10.27
N TYR A 3 -5.21 -0.19 -10.52
CA TYR A 3 -4.71 0.73 -9.50
C TYR A 3 -5.35 2.11 -9.65
N TYR A 4 -5.80 2.68 -8.54
CA TYR A 4 -6.25 4.07 -8.49
C TYR A 4 -5.28 4.85 -7.62
N ILE A 5 -4.57 5.84 -8.18
CA ILE A 5 -3.48 6.54 -7.49
C ILE A 5 -3.83 8.02 -7.34
N ILE A 6 -3.68 8.56 -6.12
CA ILE A 6 -3.97 9.97 -5.83
C ILE A 6 -2.74 10.67 -5.29
N ALA A 7 -2.24 11.64 -6.05
CA ALA A 7 -1.17 12.56 -5.69
C ALA A 7 -1.64 14.02 -5.89
N GLY A 8 -1.43 14.87 -4.90
CA GLY A 8 -1.96 16.23 -4.90
C GLY A 8 -0.94 17.34 -5.21
N GLU A 9 0.32 17.00 -5.43
CA GLU A 9 1.44 17.94 -5.62
C GLU A 9 2.46 17.39 -6.62
N ALA A 10 3.35 18.23 -7.13
CA ALA A 10 4.40 17.84 -8.09
C ALA A 10 5.33 16.73 -7.56
N SER A 11 5.70 16.78 -6.27
CA SER A 11 6.49 15.72 -5.63
C SER A 11 5.73 14.39 -5.59
N GLY A 12 4.43 14.43 -5.33
CA GLY A 12 3.56 13.25 -5.38
C GLY A 12 3.44 12.66 -6.77
N ASP A 13 3.38 13.50 -7.82
CA ASP A 13 3.38 13.07 -9.23
C ASP A 13 4.69 12.34 -9.58
N LEU A 14 5.84 12.87 -9.16
CA LEU A 14 7.15 12.24 -9.34
C LEU A 14 7.22 10.88 -8.64
N HIS A 15 6.81 10.81 -7.37
CA HIS A 15 6.81 9.54 -6.63
C HIS A 15 5.79 8.55 -7.17
N GLY A 16 4.63 9.04 -7.61
CA GLY A 16 3.60 8.24 -8.26
C GLY A 16 4.08 7.63 -9.58
N SER A 17 4.74 8.41 -10.43
CA SER A 17 5.29 7.92 -11.69
C SER A 17 6.36 6.85 -11.48
N ASN A 18 7.28 7.04 -10.52
CA ASN A 18 8.29 6.05 -10.18
C ASN A 18 7.66 4.76 -9.60
N LEU A 19 6.65 4.89 -8.74
CA LEU A 19 5.88 3.73 -8.25
C LEU A 19 5.20 2.98 -9.39
N MET A 20 4.59 3.69 -10.35
CA MET A 20 3.94 3.07 -11.52
C MET A 20 4.94 2.29 -12.39
N LYS A 21 6.18 2.79 -12.56
CA LYS A 21 7.26 2.02 -13.21
C LYS A 21 7.51 0.69 -12.49
N GLY A 22 7.64 0.74 -11.16
CA GLY A 22 7.82 -0.46 -10.33
C GLY A 22 6.63 -1.42 -10.41
N LEU A 23 5.40 -0.90 -10.39
CA LEU A 23 4.18 -1.71 -10.50
C LEU A 23 4.07 -2.40 -11.86
N LYS A 24 4.44 -1.74 -12.97
CA LYS A 24 4.47 -2.36 -14.31
C LYS A 24 5.47 -3.52 -14.42
N ILE A 25 6.58 -3.44 -13.69
CA ILE A 25 7.57 -4.53 -13.62
C ILE A 25 6.99 -5.73 -12.85
N ALA A 26 6.34 -5.49 -11.72
CA ALA A 26 5.81 -6.54 -10.85
C ALA A 26 4.44 -7.07 -11.30
N ASP A 27 3.67 -6.27 -12.06
CA ASP A 27 2.36 -6.60 -12.64
C ASP A 27 2.28 -6.06 -14.09
N PRO A 28 2.75 -6.85 -15.08
CA PRO A 28 2.73 -6.42 -16.49
C PRO A 28 1.35 -6.09 -17.07
N GLN A 29 0.27 -6.53 -16.42
CA GLN A 29 -1.12 -6.23 -16.80
C GLN A 29 -1.71 -5.07 -15.98
N ALA A 30 -0.88 -4.30 -15.27
CA ALA A 30 -1.32 -3.16 -14.47
C ALA A 30 -2.03 -2.10 -15.32
N SER A 31 -3.19 -1.66 -14.85
CA SER A 31 -3.90 -0.51 -15.39
C SER A 31 -4.03 0.57 -14.33
N PHE A 32 -3.87 1.84 -14.73
CA PHE A 32 -3.77 2.94 -13.80
C PHE A 32 -4.79 4.03 -14.11
N ARG A 33 -5.52 4.47 -13.09
CA ARG A 33 -6.34 5.67 -13.11
C ARG A 33 -5.79 6.64 -12.07
N VAL A 34 -5.52 7.89 -12.45
CA VAL A 34 -4.68 8.76 -11.64
C VAL A 34 -5.26 10.15 -11.41
N TRP A 35 -5.08 10.65 -10.19
CA TRP A 35 -5.05 12.06 -9.84
C TRP A 35 -3.58 12.43 -9.65
N GLY A 36 -3.01 13.21 -10.54
CA GLY A 36 -1.57 13.48 -10.56
C GLY A 36 -1.23 14.55 -11.58
N GLY A 37 -0.15 14.37 -12.31
CA GLY A 37 0.31 15.29 -13.32
C GLY A 37 0.87 14.59 -14.55
N ASP A 38 1.73 15.34 -15.24
CA ASP A 38 2.30 14.93 -16.52
C ASP A 38 3.18 13.67 -16.40
N LEU A 39 3.91 13.50 -15.28
CA LEU A 39 4.81 12.35 -15.09
C LEU A 39 4.02 11.04 -14.95
N MET A 40 2.95 11.01 -14.16
CA MET A 40 2.12 9.81 -14.04
C MET A 40 1.35 9.53 -15.33
N THR A 41 0.93 10.57 -16.05
CA THR A 41 0.28 10.43 -17.36
C THR A 41 1.22 9.82 -18.39
N ASN A 42 2.47 10.28 -18.45
CA ASN A 42 3.51 9.73 -19.33
C ASN A 42 3.84 8.26 -19.03
N GLU A 43 3.62 7.82 -17.79
CA GLU A 43 3.72 6.41 -17.40
C GLU A 43 2.47 5.58 -17.70
N GLY A 44 1.54 6.10 -18.50
CA GLY A 44 0.33 5.39 -18.94
C GLY A 44 -0.83 5.48 -17.96
N GLY A 45 -0.82 6.44 -17.04
CA GLY A 45 -1.95 6.72 -16.15
C GLY A 45 -3.08 7.44 -16.87
N GLU A 46 -4.30 6.93 -16.79
CA GLU A 46 -5.50 7.62 -17.24
C GLU A 46 -5.82 8.77 -16.28
N LEU A 47 -5.58 10.01 -16.71
CA LEU A 47 -5.70 11.20 -15.88
C LEU A 47 -7.16 11.58 -15.64
N VAL A 48 -7.59 11.57 -14.37
CA VAL A 48 -8.91 12.08 -13.94
C VAL A 48 -8.85 13.56 -13.65
N LYS A 49 -7.78 14.00 -12.95
CA LYS A 49 -7.62 15.40 -12.55
C LYS A 49 -6.14 15.74 -12.36
N HIS A 50 -5.71 16.86 -12.94
CA HIS A 50 -4.34 17.34 -12.78
C HIS A 50 -4.17 18.05 -11.43
N TYR A 51 -3.03 17.84 -10.73
CA TYR A 51 -2.79 18.44 -9.41
C TYR A 51 -2.79 19.98 -9.46
N LYS A 52 -2.34 20.60 -10.55
CA LYS A 52 -2.37 22.07 -10.75
C LYS A 52 -3.79 22.63 -10.62
N ASP A 53 -4.81 21.86 -11.04
CA ASP A 53 -6.22 22.26 -10.95
C ASP A 53 -6.79 22.09 -9.54
N THR A 54 -6.11 21.33 -8.67
CA THR A 54 -6.55 21.07 -7.29
C THR A 54 -5.90 22.02 -6.28
N ALA A 55 -4.79 22.64 -6.66
CA ALA A 55 -4.06 23.58 -5.80
C ALA A 55 -4.93 24.80 -5.44
N VAL A 56 -5.01 25.11 -4.16
CA VAL A 56 -5.68 26.29 -3.62
C VAL A 56 -4.60 27.24 -3.13
N MET A 57 -4.43 28.36 -3.80
CA MET A 57 -3.48 29.42 -3.40
C MET A 57 -4.23 30.58 -2.75
N GLY A 58 -3.87 30.89 -1.48
CA GLY A 58 -4.27 32.11 -0.79
C GLY A 58 -5.38 31.98 0.26
N PHE A 59 -5.30 32.82 1.33
CA PHE A 59 -6.20 32.78 2.50
C PHE A 59 -7.61 33.30 2.18
N VAL A 60 -7.75 34.22 1.24
CA VAL A 60 -9.04 34.82 0.80
C VAL A 60 -9.78 33.88 -0.16
N GLU A 61 -9.06 32.99 -0.87
CA GLU A 61 -9.63 31.99 -1.77
C GLU A 61 -10.18 30.76 -1.06
N VAL A 62 -9.90 30.58 0.24
CA VAL A 62 -10.33 29.41 1.02
C VAL A 62 -11.87 29.26 1.02
N LEU A 63 -12.64 30.34 1.09
CA LEU A 63 -14.11 30.27 1.06
C LEU A 63 -14.67 29.89 -0.32
N LYS A 64 -14.04 30.37 -1.41
CA LYS A 64 -14.36 29.91 -2.79
C LYS A 64 -13.85 28.47 -3.03
N SER A 65 -12.80 28.07 -2.35
CA SER A 65 -12.17 26.77 -2.49
C SER A 65 -12.96 25.63 -1.82
N ILE A 66 -13.78 25.88 -0.79
CA ILE A 66 -14.59 24.84 -0.14
C ILE A 66 -15.53 24.17 -1.15
N ARG A 67 -16.18 24.92 -2.03
CA ARG A 67 -17.04 24.36 -3.09
C ARG A 67 -16.22 23.53 -4.09
N LYS A 68 -15.03 24.00 -4.49
CA LYS A 68 -14.12 23.30 -5.40
C LYS A 68 -13.61 21.99 -4.76
N ILE A 69 -13.20 22.03 -3.49
CA ILE A 69 -12.77 20.85 -2.74
C ILE A 69 -13.91 19.83 -2.63
N SER A 70 -15.13 20.28 -2.32
CA SER A 70 -16.31 19.43 -2.23
C SER A 70 -16.66 18.79 -3.57
N ALA A 71 -16.60 19.56 -4.66
CA ALA A 71 -16.82 19.07 -6.02
C ALA A 71 -15.75 18.03 -6.42
N ASN A 72 -14.47 18.28 -6.13
CA ASN A 72 -13.38 17.35 -6.37
C ASN A 72 -13.54 16.05 -5.56
N LEU A 73 -13.94 16.13 -4.30
CA LEU A 73 -14.24 14.94 -3.47
C LEU A 73 -15.40 14.13 -4.07
N SER A 74 -16.48 14.80 -4.50
CA SER A 74 -17.62 14.13 -5.12
C SER A 74 -17.23 13.45 -6.44
N LEU A 75 -16.44 14.13 -7.29
CA LEU A 75 -15.93 13.58 -8.54
C LEU A 75 -15.07 12.35 -8.26
N CYS A 76 -14.09 12.46 -7.36
CA CYS A 76 -13.18 11.37 -7.02
C CYS A 76 -13.94 10.14 -6.50
N LYS A 77 -14.91 10.34 -5.60
CA LYS A 77 -15.73 9.25 -5.05
C LYS A 77 -16.54 8.51 -6.11
N LYS A 78 -17.21 9.25 -7.01
CA LYS A 78 -17.98 8.65 -8.12
C LYS A 78 -17.08 7.88 -9.07
N ASP A 79 -15.96 8.47 -9.44
CA ASP A 79 -15.01 7.89 -10.36
C ASP A 79 -14.33 6.64 -9.78
N LEU A 80 -13.95 6.67 -8.51
CA LEU A 80 -13.37 5.55 -7.77
C LEU A 80 -14.31 4.34 -7.76
N LEU A 81 -15.60 4.53 -7.47
CA LEU A 81 -16.59 3.45 -7.51
C LEU A 81 -16.81 2.91 -8.92
N LYS A 82 -16.85 3.80 -9.93
CA LYS A 82 -17.01 3.38 -11.33
C LYS A 82 -15.82 2.55 -11.83
N TYR A 83 -14.60 2.95 -11.47
CA TYR A 83 -13.38 2.25 -11.89
C TYR A 83 -13.20 0.93 -11.13
N ASN A 84 -13.64 0.87 -9.88
CA ASN A 84 -13.56 -0.30 -8.98
C ASN A 84 -12.15 -0.91 -8.97
N PRO A 85 -11.15 -0.22 -8.38
CA PRO A 85 -9.77 -0.68 -8.37
C PRO A 85 -9.56 -1.85 -7.40
N ASP A 86 -8.54 -2.67 -7.68
CA ASP A 86 -8.03 -3.65 -6.73
C ASP A 86 -7.36 -2.96 -5.53
N ILE A 87 -6.60 -1.88 -5.81
CA ILE A 87 -5.88 -1.11 -4.79
C ILE A 87 -6.06 0.40 -5.05
N LEU A 88 -6.49 1.12 -4.02
CA LEU A 88 -6.39 2.58 -3.93
C LEU A 88 -5.08 2.95 -3.26
N ILE A 89 -4.21 3.67 -3.96
CA ILE A 89 -2.92 4.17 -3.45
C ILE A 89 -3.00 5.67 -3.24
N LEU A 90 -2.78 6.10 -1.99
CA LEU A 90 -2.82 7.50 -1.58
C LEU A 90 -1.40 7.98 -1.31
N ILE A 91 -0.95 9.01 -2.04
CA ILE A 91 0.40 9.57 -1.90
C ILE A 91 0.32 10.92 -1.19
N ASP A 92 0.89 11.02 0.04
CA ASP A 92 0.86 12.24 0.86
C ASP A 92 -0.53 12.94 0.83
N TYR A 93 -0.63 14.25 0.63
CA TYR A 93 -1.85 15.04 0.43
C TYR A 93 -2.97 14.77 1.46
N PRO A 94 -2.68 14.84 2.77
CA PRO A 94 -3.55 14.30 3.82
C PRO A 94 -4.93 14.97 3.91
N GLY A 95 -5.04 16.24 3.55
CA GLY A 95 -6.31 16.99 3.61
C GLY A 95 -7.42 16.40 2.74
N PHE A 96 -7.06 15.87 1.60
CA PHE A 96 -7.96 15.21 0.64
C PHE A 96 -7.98 13.69 0.85
N ASN A 97 -6.79 13.09 0.94
CA ASN A 97 -6.59 11.65 0.96
C ASN A 97 -7.28 10.96 2.15
N PHE A 98 -7.28 11.52 3.36
CA PHE A 98 -8.01 10.93 4.49
C PHE A 98 -9.53 10.86 4.27
N ARG A 99 -10.11 11.85 3.57
CA ARG A 99 -11.54 11.82 3.26
C ARG A 99 -11.89 10.76 2.22
N ILE A 100 -11.00 10.54 1.25
CA ILE A 100 -11.15 9.47 0.26
C ILE A 100 -10.88 8.11 0.90
N ALA A 101 -9.85 7.98 1.75
CA ALA A 101 -9.57 6.75 2.49
C ALA A 101 -10.77 6.26 3.30
N LYS A 102 -11.36 7.16 4.10
CA LYS A 102 -12.58 6.85 4.88
C LYS A 102 -13.72 6.37 3.98
N PHE A 103 -13.96 7.05 2.87
CA PHE A 103 -15.00 6.66 1.91
C PHE A 103 -14.68 5.30 1.26
N ALA A 104 -13.44 5.08 0.82
CA ALA A 104 -13.01 3.83 0.22
C ALA A 104 -13.16 2.65 1.19
N LYS A 105 -12.79 2.85 2.47
CA LYS A 105 -12.94 1.83 3.52
C LYS A 105 -14.40 1.47 3.77
N GLN A 106 -15.30 2.47 3.78
CA GLN A 106 -16.75 2.24 3.89
C GLN A 106 -17.30 1.44 2.70
N ASN A 107 -16.65 1.52 1.55
CA ASN A 107 -16.99 0.78 0.34
C ASN A 107 -16.10 -0.46 0.13
N ARG A 108 -15.43 -0.95 1.20
CA ARG A 108 -14.63 -2.17 1.23
C ARG A 108 -13.45 -2.22 0.24
N LEU A 109 -13.06 -1.08 -0.34
CA LEU A 109 -11.88 -0.98 -1.18
C LEU A 109 -10.61 -1.14 -0.34
N LYS A 110 -9.55 -1.71 -0.91
CA LYS A 110 -8.25 -1.82 -0.26
C LYS A 110 -7.50 -0.51 -0.40
N VAL A 111 -7.08 0.06 0.73
CA VAL A 111 -6.47 1.38 0.81
C VAL A 111 -5.04 1.26 1.30
N PHE A 112 -4.08 1.62 0.43
CA PHE A 112 -2.66 1.72 0.75
C PHE A 112 -2.25 3.18 0.81
N TYR A 113 -1.53 3.56 1.86
CA TYR A 113 -1.00 4.91 1.98
C TYR A 113 0.50 4.86 1.76
N TYR A 114 0.97 5.57 0.76
CA TYR A 114 2.38 5.70 0.40
C TYR A 114 2.86 7.11 0.70
N ILE A 115 4.02 7.24 1.33
CA ILE A 115 4.57 8.50 1.83
C ILE A 115 3.66 9.10 2.91
N SER A 116 3.87 8.67 4.14
CA SER A 116 3.04 9.05 5.27
C SER A 116 2.95 10.58 5.42
N PRO A 117 1.80 11.11 5.85
CA PRO A 117 1.76 12.49 6.28
C PRO A 117 2.75 12.70 7.43
N LYS A 118 3.41 13.85 7.50
CA LYS A 118 4.38 14.18 8.56
C LYS A 118 3.74 14.30 9.95
N VAL A 119 3.01 13.25 10.38
CA VAL A 119 2.31 13.20 11.68
C VAL A 119 3.26 13.24 12.86
N TRP A 120 4.49 12.78 12.67
CA TRP A 120 5.59 12.86 13.63
C TRP A 120 6.07 14.28 13.87
N ALA A 121 5.87 15.20 12.93
CA ALA A 121 6.22 16.58 13.10
C ALA A 121 5.08 17.41 13.75
N TRP A 122 3.82 17.13 13.39
CA TRP A 122 2.64 17.85 13.87
C TRP A 122 1.34 17.10 13.58
N LYS A 123 0.26 17.40 14.30
CA LYS A 123 -1.07 16.78 14.15
C LYS A 123 -1.07 15.26 14.32
N GLU A 124 -0.48 14.80 15.40
CA GLU A 124 -0.45 13.40 15.84
C GLU A 124 -1.85 12.74 15.87
N SER A 125 -2.93 13.54 16.10
CA SER A 125 -4.32 13.06 16.03
C SER A 125 -4.70 12.39 14.69
N ARG A 126 -3.94 12.62 13.62
CA ARG A 126 -4.12 11.96 12.32
C ARG A 126 -3.74 10.47 12.31
N ILE A 127 -3.00 10.01 13.31
CA ILE A 127 -2.64 8.58 13.47
C ILE A 127 -3.91 7.73 13.55
N GLU A 128 -4.96 8.25 14.20
CA GLU A 128 -6.22 7.53 14.30
C GLU A 128 -6.88 7.28 12.92
N HIS A 129 -6.76 8.22 11.99
CA HIS A 129 -7.19 8.01 10.60
C HIS A 129 -6.34 6.98 9.88
N LEU A 130 -5.02 6.97 10.09
CA LEU A 130 -4.15 5.94 9.54
C LEU A 130 -4.53 4.55 10.06
N ARG A 131 -4.80 4.43 11.36
CA ARG A 131 -5.21 3.16 11.99
C ARG A 131 -6.55 2.64 11.48
N LYS A 132 -7.53 3.54 11.29
CA LYS A 132 -8.92 3.19 11.04
C LYS A 132 -9.26 3.02 9.57
N ASP A 133 -8.67 3.86 8.72
CA ASP A 133 -9.09 4.03 7.34
C ASP A 133 -8.07 3.49 6.31
N ILE A 134 -6.90 2.98 6.77
CA ILE A 134 -5.82 2.48 5.90
C ILE A 134 -5.57 0.99 6.18
N ASP A 135 -5.38 0.20 5.12
CA ASP A 135 -5.06 -1.22 5.24
C ASP A 135 -3.55 -1.47 5.36
N ARG A 136 -2.72 -0.69 4.65
CA ARG A 136 -1.25 -0.76 4.70
C ARG A 136 -0.64 0.63 4.57
N LEU A 137 0.39 0.87 5.38
CA LEU A 137 1.14 2.12 5.42
C LEU A 137 2.57 1.88 4.93
N PHE A 138 2.95 2.52 3.82
CA PHE A 138 4.29 2.49 3.26
C PHE A 138 4.99 3.83 3.52
N ILE A 139 6.11 3.77 4.22
CA ILE A 139 6.86 4.93 4.69
C ILE A 139 8.17 5.07 3.92
N ILE A 140 8.75 6.29 3.94
CA ILE A 140 9.97 6.60 3.19
C ILE A 140 11.16 7.00 4.07
N PHE A 141 10.97 7.11 5.37
CA PHE A 141 12.06 7.40 6.31
C PHE A 141 12.20 6.29 7.35
N PRO A 142 13.43 5.81 7.62
CA PRO A 142 13.65 4.70 8.56
C PRO A 142 13.23 5.03 10.00
N PHE A 143 13.34 6.29 10.44
CA PHE A 143 12.90 6.70 11.79
C PHE A 143 11.37 6.62 11.98
N GLU A 144 10.60 6.59 10.90
CA GLU A 144 9.15 6.44 10.97
C GLU A 144 8.72 5.05 11.44
N ILE A 145 9.58 4.02 11.27
CA ILE A 145 9.28 2.64 11.73
C ILE A 145 9.02 2.64 13.24
N ASP A 146 9.96 3.13 14.02
CA ASP A 146 9.85 3.17 15.48
C ASP A 146 8.75 4.11 15.94
N TYR A 147 8.56 5.21 15.22
CA TYR A 147 7.50 6.16 15.52
C TYR A 147 6.12 5.51 15.38
N PHE A 148 5.81 4.86 14.26
CA PHE A 148 4.52 4.21 14.05
C PHE A 148 4.32 3.00 14.95
N LYS A 149 5.37 2.21 15.19
CA LYS A 149 5.34 1.08 16.13
C LYS A 149 4.95 1.50 17.55
N LYS A 150 5.49 2.62 18.06
CA LYS A 150 5.11 3.21 19.36
C LYS A 150 3.62 3.58 19.44
N HIS A 151 3.01 3.86 18.29
CA HIS A 151 1.58 4.18 18.19
C HIS A 151 0.71 2.98 17.80
N GLY A 152 1.25 1.76 17.84
CA GLY A 152 0.52 0.52 17.53
C GLY A 152 0.12 0.41 16.05
N LEU A 153 0.89 1.02 15.15
CA LEU A 153 0.72 0.91 13.69
C LEU A 153 1.93 0.18 13.09
N GLU A 154 1.66 -0.79 12.25
CA GLU A 154 2.66 -1.42 11.42
C GLU A 154 2.90 -0.56 10.17
N ALA A 155 4.15 -0.19 9.94
CA ALA A 155 4.56 0.58 8.77
C ALA A 155 5.66 -0.17 8.01
N ILE A 156 5.57 -0.18 6.69
CA ILE A 156 6.45 -0.92 5.80
C ILE A 156 7.45 0.06 5.18
N TYR A 157 8.74 -0.22 5.35
CA TYR A 157 9.83 0.56 4.78
C TYR A 157 10.59 -0.26 3.73
N ASN A 158 10.62 0.24 2.49
CA ASN A 158 11.30 -0.41 1.35
C ASN A 158 12.41 0.46 0.74
N GLY A 159 12.86 1.49 1.45
CA GLY A 159 13.80 2.50 0.98
C GLY A 159 13.13 3.85 0.64
N ASN A 160 13.97 4.82 0.24
CA ASN A 160 13.48 6.16 -0.09
C ASN A 160 13.49 6.41 -1.61
N PRO A 161 12.34 6.74 -2.23
CA PRO A 161 12.23 6.90 -3.69
C PRO A 161 13.02 8.10 -4.25
N LEU A 162 13.48 9.03 -3.41
CA LEU A 162 14.36 10.12 -3.86
C LEU A 162 15.71 9.60 -4.37
N LEU A 163 16.21 8.47 -3.84
CA LEU A 163 17.42 7.84 -4.35
C LEU A 163 17.28 7.47 -5.83
N ASP A 164 16.15 6.85 -6.20
CA ASP A 164 15.87 6.49 -7.59
C ASP A 164 15.75 7.73 -8.49
N SER A 165 15.12 8.79 -7.97
CA SER A 165 14.95 10.06 -8.70
C SER A 165 16.28 10.76 -8.94
N VAL A 166 17.20 10.73 -7.97
CA VAL A 166 18.52 11.35 -8.07
C VAL A 166 19.43 10.53 -8.98
N SER A 167 19.56 9.23 -8.76
CA SER A 167 20.48 8.38 -9.53
C SER A 167 20.09 8.28 -11.01
N GLY A 168 18.80 8.30 -11.32
CA GLY A 168 18.28 8.29 -12.69
C GLY A 168 18.28 9.65 -13.39
N HIS A 169 18.68 10.74 -12.70
CA HIS A 169 18.60 12.07 -13.28
C HIS A 169 19.78 12.34 -14.25
N PRO A 170 19.56 13.00 -15.41
CA PRO A 170 20.60 13.31 -16.39
C PRO A 170 21.82 14.04 -15.84
N CYS A 171 21.63 14.92 -14.83
CA CYS A 171 22.73 15.67 -14.20
C CYS A 171 23.81 14.77 -13.57
N MET A 172 23.51 13.51 -13.28
CA MET A 172 24.50 12.56 -12.75
C MET A 172 25.59 12.19 -13.77
N LYS A 173 25.32 12.38 -15.05
CA LYS A 173 26.24 12.11 -16.17
C LYS A 173 26.85 13.40 -16.74
N GLU A 174 26.32 14.56 -16.39
CA GLU A 174 26.76 15.88 -16.86
C GLU A 174 28.02 16.32 -16.11
N SER A 175 29.05 16.73 -16.81
CA SER A 175 30.24 17.33 -16.19
C SER A 175 29.99 18.78 -15.76
N SER A 176 30.87 19.32 -14.89
CA SER A 176 30.77 20.71 -14.45
C SER A 176 30.97 21.69 -15.61
N GLU A 177 31.87 21.36 -16.55
CA GLU A 177 32.12 22.19 -17.73
C GLU A 177 30.91 22.20 -18.68
N GLU A 178 30.29 21.05 -18.92
CA GLU A 178 29.10 20.94 -19.74
C GLU A 178 27.95 21.76 -19.16
N PHE A 179 27.71 21.64 -17.84
CA PHE A 179 26.69 22.42 -17.16
C PHE A 179 26.97 23.91 -17.24
N THR A 180 28.23 24.37 -16.93
CA THR A 180 28.65 25.77 -16.98
C THR A 180 28.41 26.37 -18.39
N LYS A 181 28.80 25.63 -19.43
CA LYS A 181 28.60 26.04 -20.83
C LYS A 181 27.12 26.14 -21.20
N ARG A 182 26.35 25.10 -20.87
CA ARG A 182 24.89 25.03 -21.14
C ARG A 182 24.11 26.09 -20.38
N ALA A 183 24.51 26.36 -19.13
CA ALA A 183 23.93 27.42 -18.34
C ALA A 183 24.44 28.82 -18.71
N GLY A 184 25.39 28.99 -19.66
CA GLY A 184 25.93 30.26 -20.10
C GLY A 184 26.57 31.04 -18.96
N LEU A 185 27.47 30.40 -18.21
CA LEU A 185 28.21 30.94 -17.08
C LEU A 185 29.66 31.15 -17.43
N ASP A 186 30.36 32.01 -16.65
CA ASP A 186 31.81 32.06 -16.64
C ASP A 186 32.39 30.92 -15.78
N ASN A 187 33.73 30.81 -15.73
CA ASN A 187 34.42 29.73 -15.02
C ASN A 187 34.46 29.89 -13.50
N LYS A 188 33.66 30.81 -12.92
CA LYS A 188 33.58 30.94 -11.46
C LYS A 188 32.85 29.77 -10.83
N PRO A 189 33.22 29.38 -9.61
CA PRO A 189 32.48 28.35 -8.88
C PRO A 189 31.04 28.82 -8.56
N ILE A 190 30.15 27.85 -8.33
CA ILE A 190 28.73 28.11 -8.19
C ILE A 190 28.30 28.08 -6.73
N ILE A 191 27.50 29.06 -6.31
CA ILE A 191 26.65 29.02 -5.11
C ILE A 191 25.20 28.81 -5.57
N GLY A 192 24.60 27.71 -5.14
CA GLY A 192 23.20 27.36 -5.45
C GLY A 192 22.23 28.00 -4.46
N LEU A 193 21.11 28.52 -4.97
CA LEU A 193 20.06 29.15 -4.18
C LEU A 193 18.73 28.47 -4.44
N LEU A 194 18.02 28.01 -3.38
CA LEU A 194 16.69 27.44 -3.45
C LEU A 194 15.77 28.19 -2.47
N ALA A 195 15.00 29.14 -2.98
CA ALA A 195 14.17 30.03 -2.16
C ALA A 195 12.87 29.38 -1.62
N GLY A 196 12.63 28.10 -1.94
CA GLY A 196 11.43 27.38 -1.57
C GLY A 196 10.36 27.37 -2.68
N SER A 197 9.25 26.70 -2.40
CA SER A 197 8.13 26.48 -3.34
C SER A 197 6.88 27.32 -3.03
N ARG A 198 6.97 28.24 -2.06
CA ARG A 198 5.86 29.11 -1.63
C ARG A 198 6.26 30.58 -1.70
N SER A 199 5.32 31.43 -2.11
CA SER A 199 5.58 32.87 -2.21
C SER A 199 6.09 33.49 -0.90
N MET A 200 5.66 32.99 0.25
CA MET A 200 6.12 33.45 1.56
C MET A 200 7.62 33.15 1.78
N GLU A 201 8.08 31.96 1.41
CA GLU A 201 9.47 31.52 1.52
C GLU A 201 10.35 32.36 0.59
N ILE A 202 9.92 32.53 -0.67
CA ILE A 202 10.59 33.35 -1.67
C ILE A 202 10.73 34.82 -1.18
N ASN A 203 9.61 35.40 -0.72
CA ASN A 203 9.63 36.79 -0.20
C ASN A 203 10.53 36.95 1.02
N TYR A 204 10.69 35.90 1.82
CA TYR A 204 11.56 35.91 2.99
C TYR A 204 13.05 35.77 2.63
N LEU A 205 13.41 34.86 1.72
CA LEU A 205 14.80 34.51 1.40
C LEU A 205 15.42 35.39 0.32
N MET A 206 14.69 35.81 -0.69
CA MET A 206 15.23 36.55 -1.83
C MET A 206 15.94 37.84 -1.44
N PRO A 207 15.46 38.68 -0.50
CA PRO A 207 16.21 39.88 -0.06
C PRO A 207 17.57 39.56 0.56
N ARG A 208 17.72 38.39 1.18
CA ARG A 208 18.99 37.91 1.76
C ARG A 208 19.91 37.40 0.66
N PHE A 209 19.41 36.68 -0.31
CA PHE A 209 20.16 36.16 -1.45
C PHE A 209 20.78 37.27 -2.29
N VAL A 210 20.05 38.35 -2.54
CA VAL A 210 20.57 39.55 -3.25
C VAL A 210 21.71 40.22 -2.47
N LYS A 211 21.66 40.21 -1.14
CA LYS A 211 22.77 40.74 -0.33
C LYS A 211 23.97 39.79 -0.33
N LEU A 212 23.75 38.49 -0.30
CA LEU A 212 24.82 37.49 -0.36
C LEU A 212 25.59 37.54 -1.67
N GLU A 213 24.95 37.76 -2.80
CA GLU A 213 25.62 37.89 -4.10
C GLU A 213 26.70 38.98 -4.09
N LYS A 214 26.44 40.10 -3.43
CA LYS A 214 27.42 41.20 -3.29
C LYS A 214 28.59 40.87 -2.37
N MET A 215 28.42 39.88 -1.47
CA MET A 215 29.48 39.47 -0.52
C MET A 215 30.44 38.44 -1.11
N PHE A 216 30.09 37.79 -2.23
CA PHE A 216 30.86 36.71 -2.87
C PHE A 216 30.94 36.94 -4.39
N PRO A 217 31.55 38.06 -4.86
CA PRO A 217 31.60 38.41 -6.28
C PRO A 217 32.43 37.44 -7.14
N GLU A 218 33.22 36.59 -6.52
CA GLU A 218 34.03 35.55 -7.15
C GLU A 218 33.23 34.28 -7.46
N TYR A 219 31.92 34.21 -7.15
CA TYR A 219 31.05 33.09 -7.40
C TYR A 219 29.91 33.42 -8.38
N ASN A 220 29.49 32.43 -9.13
CA ASN A 220 28.22 32.47 -9.87
C ASN A 220 27.06 32.12 -8.92
N PHE A 221 26.04 32.95 -8.85
CA PHE A 221 24.84 32.70 -8.07
C PHE A 221 23.74 32.18 -8.97
N LEU A 222 23.33 30.92 -8.75
CA LEU A 222 22.24 30.28 -9.49
C LEU A 222 21.03 30.04 -8.59
N LEU A 223 19.89 30.57 -9.01
CA LEU A 223 18.62 30.39 -8.33
C LEU A 223 17.79 29.34 -9.04
N ALA A 224 17.43 28.28 -8.33
CA ALA A 224 16.49 27.30 -8.83
C ALA A 224 15.05 27.81 -8.75
N GLY A 225 14.38 27.98 -9.88
CA GLY A 225 12.96 28.31 -9.97
C GLY A 225 12.12 27.09 -9.60
N ALA A 226 11.23 27.23 -8.61
CA ALA A 226 10.34 26.15 -8.22
C ALA A 226 9.30 25.85 -9.32
N PRO A 227 9.00 24.57 -9.64
CA PRO A 227 8.06 24.20 -10.71
C PRO A 227 6.64 24.75 -10.55
N SER A 228 6.25 25.07 -9.31
CA SER A 228 4.93 25.62 -8.97
C SER A 228 4.87 27.15 -9.04
N MET A 229 5.98 27.82 -9.36
CA MET A 229 6.11 29.28 -9.33
C MET A 229 6.44 29.84 -10.70
N ASP A 230 5.90 31.04 -11.01
CA ASP A 230 6.18 31.76 -12.22
C ASP A 230 7.38 32.72 -12.05
N ILE A 231 7.98 33.15 -13.15
CA ILE A 231 9.07 34.12 -13.17
C ILE A 231 8.72 35.42 -12.43
N SER A 232 7.46 35.84 -12.46
CA SER A 232 6.95 37.03 -11.78
C SER A 232 7.16 37.02 -10.25
N ASN A 233 7.24 35.82 -9.65
CA ASN A 233 7.52 35.67 -8.21
C ASN A 233 8.96 36.05 -7.84
N TYR A 234 9.87 36.00 -8.80
CA TYR A 234 11.32 36.27 -8.62
C TYR A 234 11.78 37.59 -9.21
N SER A 235 11.19 38.01 -10.34
CA SER A 235 11.68 39.13 -11.17
C SER A 235 11.91 40.42 -10.41
N LYS A 236 11.03 40.75 -9.45
CA LYS A 236 11.15 41.96 -8.62
C LYS A 236 12.43 41.99 -7.76
N TYR A 237 13.09 40.85 -7.54
CA TYR A 237 14.32 40.74 -6.75
C TYR A 237 15.56 40.63 -7.63
N LEU A 238 15.42 40.30 -8.92
CA LEU A 238 16.54 40.00 -9.80
C LEU A 238 17.07 41.25 -10.56
N ASN A 239 16.43 42.40 -10.36
CA ASN A 239 16.89 43.65 -10.97
C ASN A 239 18.18 44.11 -10.29
N ASN A 240 19.20 44.47 -11.08
CA ASN A 240 20.50 45.02 -10.61
C ASN A 240 21.36 44.05 -9.75
N ASN A 241 21.33 42.76 -10.05
CA ASN A 241 22.25 41.77 -9.49
C ASN A 241 22.57 40.69 -10.54
N ASN A 242 23.56 39.83 -10.24
CA ASN A 242 24.04 38.79 -11.14
C ASN A 242 23.47 37.38 -10.78
N ILE A 243 22.36 37.32 -10.08
CA ILE A 243 21.70 36.04 -9.76
C ILE A 243 20.98 35.55 -11.02
N LYS A 244 21.36 34.38 -11.51
CA LYS A 244 20.73 33.74 -12.69
C LYS A 244 19.64 32.77 -12.26
N LEU A 245 18.39 33.01 -12.69
CA LEU A 245 17.26 32.15 -12.44
C LEU A 245 17.16 31.07 -13.52
N LEU A 246 17.08 29.80 -13.10
CA LEU A 246 16.92 28.64 -13.97
C LEU A 246 15.75 27.78 -13.49
N PHE A 247 14.81 27.46 -14.39
CA PHE A 247 13.72 26.52 -14.13
C PHE A 247 14.08 25.13 -14.63
N GLY A 248 13.64 24.09 -13.90
CA GLY A 248 13.90 22.70 -14.26
C GLY A 248 15.33 22.20 -13.95
N GLU A 249 16.19 23.06 -13.40
CA GLU A 249 17.63 22.80 -13.22
C GLU A 249 18.01 22.58 -11.73
N THR A 250 17.06 22.30 -10.86
CA THR A 250 17.32 22.17 -9.42
C THR A 250 18.43 21.16 -9.13
N TYR A 251 18.37 19.97 -9.74
CA TYR A 251 19.36 18.91 -9.51
C TYR A 251 20.72 19.23 -10.13
N SER A 252 20.77 19.83 -11.32
CA SER A 252 22.02 20.29 -11.93
C SER A 252 22.70 21.38 -11.06
N ILE A 253 21.92 22.36 -10.57
CA ILE A 253 22.43 23.38 -9.65
C ILE A 253 22.99 22.74 -8.38
N LEU A 254 22.23 21.84 -7.73
CA LEU A 254 22.69 21.15 -6.52
C LEU A 254 23.97 20.34 -6.77
N ARG A 255 24.02 19.60 -7.88
CA ARG A 255 25.15 18.73 -8.24
C ARG A 255 26.46 19.50 -8.45
N HIS A 256 26.39 20.67 -9.05
CA HIS A 256 27.57 21.45 -9.45
C HIS A 256 27.92 22.62 -8.51
N ALA A 257 27.05 22.90 -7.52
CA ALA A 257 27.32 23.95 -6.54
C ALA A 257 28.40 23.55 -5.54
N LYS A 258 29.31 24.51 -5.21
CA LYS A 258 30.25 24.35 -4.11
C LYS A 258 29.59 24.40 -2.74
N VAL A 259 28.55 25.23 -2.60
CA VAL A 259 27.70 25.38 -1.42
C VAL A 259 26.29 25.76 -1.90
N THR A 260 25.29 25.36 -1.15
CA THR A 260 23.89 25.72 -1.42
C THR A 260 23.25 26.39 -0.21
N VAL A 261 22.37 27.34 -0.47
CA VAL A 261 21.51 27.98 0.55
C VAL A 261 20.06 27.64 0.17
N LEU A 262 19.37 26.95 1.03
CA LEU A 262 18.05 26.43 0.67
C LEU A 262 17.00 26.57 1.77
N ALA A 263 15.74 26.70 1.34
CA ALA A 263 14.59 26.64 2.23
C ALA A 263 14.44 25.23 2.82
N SER A 264 14.07 25.14 4.10
CA SER A 264 13.80 23.85 4.76
C SER A 264 12.69 23.07 4.05
N GLY A 265 12.96 21.81 3.74
CA GLY A 265 12.02 20.91 3.06
C GLY A 265 12.69 19.66 2.54
N THR A 266 12.09 19.03 1.53
CA THR A 266 12.68 17.88 0.81
C THR A 266 13.98 18.24 0.11
N ALA A 267 14.13 19.49 -0.31
CA ALA A 267 15.36 20.01 -0.94
C ALA A 267 16.63 19.78 -0.10
N SER A 268 16.52 19.75 1.24
CA SER A 268 17.66 19.46 2.10
C SER A 268 18.16 18.02 1.94
N LEU A 269 17.25 17.08 1.71
CA LEU A 269 17.62 15.69 1.44
C LEU A 269 18.16 15.53 0.02
N GLU A 270 17.52 16.15 -0.97
CA GLU A 270 18.00 16.17 -2.36
C GLU A 270 19.42 16.73 -2.47
N ALA A 271 19.70 17.83 -1.77
CA ALA A 271 21.05 18.40 -1.67
C ALA A 271 22.07 17.40 -1.09
N ALA A 272 21.72 16.70 -0.02
CA ALA A 272 22.60 15.69 0.56
C ALA A 272 22.84 14.49 -0.36
N LEU A 273 21.82 14.07 -1.11
CA LEU A 273 21.94 12.97 -2.08
C LEU A 273 22.79 13.34 -3.30
N LEU A 274 22.84 14.62 -3.65
CA LEU A 274 23.65 15.19 -4.75
C LEU A 274 25.01 15.70 -4.29
N ASP A 275 25.42 15.43 -3.06
CA ASP A 275 26.68 15.90 -2.44
C ASP A 275 26.84 17.43 -2.46
N ALA A 276 25.73 18.17 -2.29
CA ALA A 276 25.72 19.62 -2.17
C ALA A 276 25.84 20.05 -0.69
N PRO A 277 26.97 20.62 -0.22
CA PRO A 277 27.04 21.19 1.11
C PRO A 277 26.00 22.31 1.25
N GLN A 278 25.30 22.36 2.38
CA GLN A 278 24.10 23.20 2.47
C GLN A 278 23.95 23.95 3.77
N VAL A 279 23.35 25.15 3.66
CA VAL A 279 22.80 25.93 4.76
C VAL A 279 21.29 25.91 4.64
N VAL A 280 20.61 25.40 5.66
CA VAL A 280 19.14 25.27 5.68
C VAL A 280 18.54 26.50 6.35
N CYS A 281 17.73 27.23 5.61
CA CYS A 281 17.06 28.45 6.06
C CYS A 281 15.55 28.19 6.24
N TYR A 282 15.01 28.74 7.30
CA TYR A 282 13.56 28.74 7.52
C TYR A 282 13.13 30.05 8.17
N GLY A 283 12.11 30.67 7.59
CA GLY A 283 11.52 31.87 8.16
C GLY A 283 10.23 32.28 7.45
N GLY A 284 9.51 33.17 8.10
CA GLY A 284 8.23 33.65 7.60
C GLY A 284 7.56 34.58 8.61
N ASN A 285 6.23 34.63 8.58
CA ASN A 285 5.45 35.42 9.51
C ASN A 285 5.71 34.99 10.96
N GLU A 286 6.05 35.93 11.84
CA GLU A 286 6.41 35.67 13.23
C GLU A 286 5.30 34.95 14.01
N ILE A 287 4.03 35.31 13.82
CA ILE A 287 2.89 34.68 14.49
C ILE A 287 2.82 33.22 14.08
N SER A 288 2.96 32.94 12.79
CA SER A 288 2.96 31.56 12.27
C SER A 288 4.12 30.75 12.81
N TYR A 289 5.30 31.36 12.95
CA TYR A 289 6.49 30.74 13.53
C TYR A 289 6.29 30.39 15.01
N GLN A 290 5.77 31.32 15.83
CA GLN A 290 5.52 31.06 17.24
C GLN A 290 4.48 29.96 17.46
N ILE A 291 3.45 29.90 16.63
CA ILE A 291 2.46 28.81 16.62
C ILE A 291 3.14 27.49 16.23
N ALA A 292 3.92 27.50 15.14
CA ALA A 292 4.63 26.31 14.66
C ALA A 292 5.62 25.79 15.71
N LYS A 293 6.40 26.67 16.34
CA LYS A 293 7.37 26.32 17.41
C LYS A 293 6.72 25.60 18.59
N ARG A 294 5.47 25.93 18.92
CA ARG A 294 4.72 25.28 20.01
C ARG A 294 4.10 23.94 19.61
N LEU A 295 3.79 23.79 18.32
CA LEU A 295 3.10 22.59 17.78
C LEU A 295 4.07 21.54 17.24
N ILE A 296 5.24 21.97 16.77
CA ILE A 296 6.25 21.08 16.17
C ILE A 296 7.00 20.34 17.29
N LYS A 297 6.97 19.02 17.24
CA LYS A 297 7.58 18.12 18.24
C LYS A 297 8.95 17.59 17.83
N VAL A 298 9.46 17.98 16.66
CA VAL A 298 10.73 17.46 16.14
C VAL A 298 11.92 18.32 16.57
N LYS A 299 13.05 17.65 16.74
CA LYS A 299 14.33 18.24 17.21
C LYS A 299 15.02 19.09 16.13
N TYR A 300 14.81 18.75 14.85
CA TYR A 300 15.46 19.38 13.70
C TYR A 300 14.45 19.78 12.62
N ALA A 301 14.78 20.83 11.87
CA ALA A 301 13.96 21.32 10.76
C ALA A 301 14.33 20.65 9.42
N SER A 302 15.58 20.19 9.24
CA SER A 302 16.04 19.52 8.03
C SER A 302 15.87 18.01 8.12
N LEU A 303 15.54 17.38 7.00
CA LEU A 303 15.44 15.91 6.92
C LEU A 303 16.78 15.23 7.14
N VAL A 304 17.88 15.84 6.72
CA VAL A 304 19.25 15.31 6.93
C VAL A 304 19.56 15.15 8.41
N ASN A 305 19.31 16.20 9.21
CA ASN A 305 19.54 16.17 10.65
C ASN A 305 18.58 15.19 11.36
N LEU A 306 17.33 15.11 10.90
CA LEU A 306 16.35 14.15 11.43
C LEU A 306 16.75 12.70 11.17
N ILE A 307 17.22 12.38 9.95
CA ILE A 307 17.64 11.02 9.59
C ILE A 307 18.88 10.60 10.40
N LEU A 308 19.83 11.51 10.57
CA LEU A 308 21.07 11.23 11.31
C LEU A 308 20.91 11.36 12.83
N ASP A 309 19.81 11.95 13.30
CA ASP A 309 19.60 12.41 14.69
C ASP A 309 20.77 13.25 15.24
N MET A 310 21.35 14.12 14.38
CA MET A 310 22.46 14.98 14.75
C MET A 310 22.45 16.29 13.94
N PRO A 311 23.00 17.42 14.47
CA PRO A 311 23.05 18.70 13.79
C PRO A 311 24.21 18.75 12.77
N LEU A 312 24.10 18.01 11.67
CA LEU A 312 25.13 17.98 10.63
C LEU A 312 25.09 19.23 9.77
N VAL A 313 23.91 19.62 9.30
CA VAL A 313 23.72 20.83 8.50
C VAL A 313 23.22 21.97 9.38
N LYS A 314 23.75 23.18 9.16
CA LYS A 314 23.33 24.36 9.91
C LYS A 314 21.90 24.74 9.55
N GLU A 315 21.06 24.87 10.57
CA GLU A 315 19.69 25.34 10.46
C GLU A 315 19.59 26.77 10.99
N LEU A 316 19.29 27.70 10.12
CA LEU A 316 19.12 29.11 10.46
C LEU A 316 17.62 29.42 10.45
N LEU A 317 17.04 29.52 11.64
CA LEU A 317 15.61 29.65 11.83
C LEU A 317 15.23 31.08 12.21
N GLN A 318 14.25 31.66 11.53
CA GLN A 318 13.59 32.92 11.82
C GLN A 318 14.65 34.06 12.10
N HIS A 319 14.85 34.47 13.34
CA HIS A 319 15.77 35.52 13.72
C HIS A 319 17.25 35.19 13.49
N ASP A 320 17.60 33.90 13.47
CA ASP A 320 18.96 33.47 13.15
C ASP A 320 19.24 33.45 11.66
N CYS A 321 18.21 33.50 10.81
CA CYS A 321 18.37 33.54 9.36
C CYS A 321 18.71 34.94 8.86
N THR A 322 19.90 35.47 9.24
CA THR A 322 20.42 36.73 8.74
C THR A 322 21.41 36.51 7.60
N THR A 323 21.64 37.55 6.78
CA THR A 323 22.59 37.48 5.66
C THR A 323 24.01 37.17 6.16
N GLU A 324 24.42 37.76 7.27
CA GLU A 324 25.74 37.62 7.87
C GLU A 324 25.95 36.17 8.34
N LYS A 325 25.00 35.58 9.09
CA LYS A 325 25.09 34.18 9.55
C LYS A 325 25.08 33.20 8.38
N ILE A 326 24.30 33.46 7.31
CA ILE A 326 24.35 32.66 6.10
C ILE A 326 25.73 32.75 5.45
N ALA A 327 26.30 33.98 5.34
CA ALA A 327 27.61 34.18 4.76
C ALA A 327 28.72 33.48 5.56
N ASP A 328 28.66 33.52 6.89
CA ASP A 328 29.63 32.84 7.75
C ASP A 328 29.57 31.32 7.56
N GLU A 329 28.39 30.75 7.42
CA GLU A 329 28.24 29.32 7.17
C GLU A 329 28.66 28.92 5.74
N ILE A 330 28.43 29.78 4.74
CA ILE A 330 29.00 29.60 3.39
C ILE A 330 30.52 29.50 3.47
N LYS A 331 31.19 30.48 4.14
CA LYS A 331 32.66 30.48 4.33
C LYS A 331 33.15 29.21 5.04
N TYR A 332 32.41 28.74 6.06
CA TYR A 332 32.72 27.52 6.78
C TYR A 332 32.67 26.29 5.85
N LEU A 333 31.64 26.19 5.00
CA LEU A 333 31.43 25.06 4.08
C LEU A 333 32.35 25.11 2.83
N LEU A 334 32.89 26.29 2.48
CA LEU A 334 33.88 26.44 1.43
C LEU A 334 35.25 25.88 1.83
N ASN A 335 35.52 25.71 3.13
CA ASN A 335 36.73 25.05 3.61
C ASN A 335 36.68 23.55 3.33
N GLU A 336 37.70 23.01 2.64
CA GLU A 336 37.74 21.61 2.20
C GLU A 336 37.63 20.60 3.34
N LYS A 337 38.33 20.83 4.46
CA LYS A 337 38.29 19.93 5.61
C LYS A 337 36.88 19.80 6.21
N HIS A 338 36.10 20.89 6.23
CA HIS A 338 34.75 20.90 6.74
C HIS A 338 33.82 20.18 5.73
N ARG A 339 34.00 20.45 4.45
CA ARG A 339 33.22 19.84 3.36
C ARG A 339 33.38 18.30 3.31
N GLU A 340 34.62 17.80 3.47
CA GLU A 340 34.88 16.35 3.56
C GLU A 340 34.13 15.68 4.71
N LYS A 341 34.04 16.33 5.87
CA LYS A 341 33.24 15.81 7.00
C LYS A 341 31.75 15.71 6.66
N VAL A 342 31.22 16.69 5.93
CA VAL A 342 29.83 16.71 5.46
C VAL A 342 29.59 15.56 4.48
N PHE A 343 30.48 15.36 3.51
CA PHE A 343 30.36 14.27 2.52
C PHE A 343 30.36 12.88 3.15
N LYS A 344 31.26 12.63 4.12
CA LYS A 344 31.25 11.35 4.88
C LYS A 344 29.91 11.08 5.56
N LYS A 345 29.25 12.11 6.07
CA LYS A 345 27.95 11.99 6.72
C LYS A 345 26.82 11.86 5.70
N TYR A 346 26.90 12.50 4.53
CA TYR A 346 25.95 12.31 3.44
C TYR A 346 25.97 10.87 2.90
N ALA A 347 27.17 10.24 2.83
CA ALA A 347 27.28 8.82 2.51
C ALA A 347 26.49 7.96 3.51
N LYS A 348 26.56 8.28 4.83
CA LYS A 348 25.76 7.58 5.84
C LYS A 348 24.26 7.83 5.69
N VAL A 349 23.82 9.03 5.28
CA VAL A 349 22.41 9.29 4.96
C VAL A 349 21.94 8.36 3.84
N ARG A 350 22.72 8.22 2.74
CA ARG A 350 22.39 7.31 1.62
C ARG A 350 22.30 5.86 2.08
N GLU A 351 23.23 5.40 2.92
CA GLU A 351 23.21 4.06 3.50
C GLU A 351 21.92 3.82 4.33
N MET A 352 21.56 4.75 5.22
CA MET A 352 20.36 4.67 6.06
C MET A 352 19.07 4.68 5.24
N LEU A 353 19.07 5.32 4.08
CA LEU A 353 17.90 5.35 3.17
C LEU A 353 17.76 4.07 2.32
N GLY A 354 18.68 3.11 2.42
CA GLY A 354 18.52 1.76 1.89
C GLY A 354 18.89 1.55 0.42
N GLY A 355 19.62 2.49 -0.21
CA GLY A 355 20.11 2.37 -1.59
C GLY A 355 19.02 2.51 -2.67
N GLU A 356 19.40 2.26 -3.91
CA GLU A 356 18.53 2.39 -5.10
C GLU A 356 17.52 1.25 -5.22
N GLY A 357 16.51 1.43 -6.09
CA GLY A 357 15.45 0.46 -6.37
C GLY A 357 14.30 0.49 -5.37
N ALA A 358 14.19 1.55 -4.56
CA ALA A 358 13.11 1.69 -3.57
C ALA A 358 11.72 1.62 -4.22
N SER A 359 11.52 2.25 -5.38
CA SER A 359 10.24 2.28 -6.09
C SER A 359 9.81 0.89 -6.59
N VAL A 360 10.75 0.05 -7.01
CA VAL A 360 10.49 -1.34 -7.42
C VAL A 360 10.20 -2.21 -6.20
N LYS A 361 10.98 -2.06 -5.12
CA LYS A 361 10.79 -2.80 -3.86
C LYS A 361 9.43 -2.50 -3.23
N VAL A 362 9.02 -1.22 -3.17
CA VAL A 362 7.71 -0.86 -2.61
C VAL A 362 6.56 -1.39 -3.48
N ALA A 363 6.70 -1.36 -4.81
CA ALA A 363 5.70 -1.91 -5.71
C ALA A 363 5.50 -3.42 -5.50
N ALA A 364 6.60 -4.18 -5.45
CA ALA A 364 6.56 -5.62 -5.17
C ALA A 364 5.94 -5.92 -3.80
N SER A 365 6.32 -5.15 -2.77
CA SER A 365 5.77 -5.26 -1.43
C SER A 365 4.27 -4.93 -1.37
N MET A 366 3.79 -3.94 -2.14
CA MET A 366 2.36 -3.64 -2.23
C MET A 366 1.56 -4.81 -2.81
N ILE A 367 2.07 -5.43 -3.86
CA ILE A 367 1.42 -6.60 -4.49
C ILE A 367 1.42 -7.79 -3.52
N GLU A 368 2.53 -8.03 -2.84
CA GLU A 368 2.63 -9.10 -1.84
C GLU A 368 1.62 -8.91 -0.70
N GLU A 369 1.53 -7.70 -0.14
CA GLU A 369 0.59 -7.38 0.93
C GLU A 369 -0.87 -7.49 0.45
N TYR A 370 -1.18 -7.03 -0.76
CA TYR A 370 -2.52 -7.22 -1.33
C TYR A 370 -2.87 -8.70 -1.47
N ASN A 371 -1.94 -9.53 -1.97
CA ASN A 371 -2.16 -10.96 -2.13
C ASN A 371 -2.33 -11.67 -0.78
N LYS A 372 -1.57 -11.28 0.26
CA LYS A 372 -1.78 -11.76 1.65
C LYS A 372 -3.19 -11.43 2.14
N MET A 373 -3.63 -10.19 1.94
CA MET A 373 -4.97 -9.75 2.35
C MET A 373 -6.07 -10.49 1.57
N ARG A 374 -5.87 -10.69 0.27
CA ARG A 374 -6.80 -11.42 -0.60
C ARG A 374 -6.94 -12.88 -0.17
N LYS A 375 -5.83 -13.55 0.16
CA LYS A 375 -5.83 -14.94 0.68
C LYS A 375 -6.43 -15.05 2.08
N ALA A 376 -6.32 -14.02 2.91
CA ALA A 376 -6.94 -13.99 4.23
C ALA A 376 -8.44 -13.71 4.20
N GLN A 377 -8.98 -13.20 3.08
CA GLN A 377 -10.40 -12.92 2.95
C GLN A 377 -11.19 -14.23 2.81
N ARG A 378 -12.28 -14.36 3.57
CA ARG A 378 -13.18 -15.52 3.52
C ARG A 378 -14.54 -15.09 2.99
N PHE A 379 -15.10 -15.91 2.13
CA PHE A 379 -16.45 -15.77 1.58
C PHE A 379 -17.28 -16.95 2.01
N TYR A 380 -18.54 -16.69 2.30
CA TYR A 380 -19.48 -17.70 2.80
C TYR A 380 -20.72 -17.74 1.94
N LEU A 381 -21.17 -18.93 1.60
CA LEU A 381 -22.43 -19.16 0.89
C LEU A 381 -23.16 -20.36 1.49
N ASN A 382 -24.38 -20.16 1.92
CA ASN A 382 -25.23 -21.25 2.34
C ASN A 382 -25.99 -21.81 1.13
N ILE A 383 -25.96 -23.13 0.98
CA ILE A 383 -26.70 -23.85 -0.06
C ILE A 383 -27.63 -24.88 0.58
N ASP A 384 -28.86 -24.92 0.15
CA ASP A 384 -29.82 -25.97 0.57
C ASP A 384 -29.60 -27.22 -0.27
N THR A 385 -29.49 -28.36 0.42
CA THR A 385 -29.26 -29.68 -0.18
C THR A 385 -30.21 -30.70 0.43
N PRO A 386 -30.36 -31.91 -0.17
CA PRO A 386 -31.12 -32.99 0.44
C PRO A 386 -30.63 -33.46 1.82
N LEU A 387 -29.37 -33.14 2.18
CA LEU A 387 -28.82 -33.37 3.53
C LEU A 387 -29.21 -32.29 4.54
N GLY A 388 -29.76 -31.19 4.09
CA GLY A 388 -29.95 -29.94 4.84
C GLY A 388 -29.04 -28.84 4.31
N THR A 389 -28.87 -27.75 5.09
CA THR A 389 -28.07 -26.59 4.67
C THR A 389 -26.57 -26.85 4.85
N LEU A 390 -25.82 -26.70 3.76
CA LEU A 390 -24.36 -26.70 3.77
C LEU A 390 -23.85 -25.26 3.63
N ARG A 391 -22.81 -24.88 4.43
CA ARG A 391 -22.06 -23.64 4.27
C ARG A 391 -20.77 -23.93 3.53
N LEU A 392 -20.62 -23.28 2.37
CA LEU A 392 -19.36 -23.24 1.63
C LEU A 392 -18.53 -22.07 2.13
N THR A 393 -17.26 -22.30 2.46
CA THR A 393 -16.28 -21.27 2.82
C THR A 393 -15.16 -21.30 1.80
N THR A 394 -14.90 -20.15 1.16
CA THR A 394 -13.81 -20.01 0.18
C THR A 394 -12.94 -18.79 0.52
N ASP A 395 -11.71 -18.79 0.04
CA ASP A 395 -11.01 -17.55 -0.27
C ASP A 395 -11.29 -17.19 -1.75
N ASN A 396 -10.42 -16.38 -2.38
CA ASN A 396 -10.61 -16.04 -3.79
C ASN A 396 -10.26 -17.19 -4.75
N ASP A 397 -9.45 -18.15 -4.31
CA ASP A 397 -8.78 -19.11 -5.18
C ASP A 397 -9.14 -20.58 -4.85
N TYR A 398 -9.56 -20.86 -3.59
CA TYR A 398 -9.77 -22.23 -3.08
C TYR A 398 -11.06 -22.38 -2.29
N LEU A 399 -11.68 -23.55 -2.39
CA LEU A 399 -12.67 -24.03 -1.43
C LEU A 399 -11.92 -24.55 -0.18
N LEU A 400 -12.24 -23.96 0.97
CA LEU A 400 -11.53 -24.19 2.24
C LEU A 400 -12.31 -25.12 3.16
N GLU A 401 -13.64 -24.91 3.22
CA GLU A 401 -14.51 -25.69 4.10
C GLU A 401 -15.88 -25.92 3.46
N VAL A 402 -16.47 -27.05 3.78
CA VAL A 402 -17.88 -27.39 3.56
C VAL A 402 -18.44 -27.92 4.87
N ASN A 403 -19.24 -27.12 5.54
CA ASN A 403 -19.76 -27.43 6.86
C ASN A 403 -21.28 -27.59 6.84
N TYR A 404 -21.79 -28.59 7.56
CA TYR A 404 -23.22 -28.76 7.80
C TYR A 404 -23.71 -27.78 8.87
N ILE A 405 -24.83 -27.08 8.62
CA ILE A 405 -25.43 -26.15 9.56
C ILE A 405 -26.70 -26.74 10.12
N GLU A 406 -26.71 -26.98 11.45
CA GLU A 406 -27.91 -27.35 12.17
C GLU A 406 -28.91 -26.19 12.21
N GLU A 407 -30.22 -26.49 12.12
CA GLU A 407 -31.31 -25.50 12.06
C GLU A 407 -31.29 -24.50 13.24
N ILE A 408 -30.86 -24.91 14.42
CA ILE A 408 -30.76 -24.07 15.62
C ILE A 408 -29.76 -22.94 15.39
N LYS A 409 -28.66 -23.17 14.65
CA LYS A 409 -27.64 -22.16 14.30
C LYS A 409 -28.06 -21.29 13.11
N ARG A 410 -29.06 -21.69 12.33
CA ARG A 410 -29.57 -20.95 11.17
C ARG A 410 -30.21 -19.60 11.55
N LYS A 411 -30.86 -19.50 12.73
CA LYS A 411 -31.45 -18.24 13.20
C LYS A 411 -30.39 -17.19 13.56
N VAL A 412 -29.25 -17.60 14.09
CA VAL A 412 -28.13 -16.71 14.44
C VAL A 412 -27.36 -16.26 13.19
N SER A 413 -27.20 -17.15 12.18
CA SER A 413 -26.48 -16.83 10.94
C SER A 413 -27.27 -15.90 10.01
N LYS A 414 -28.61 -15.90 10.04
CA LYS A 414 -29.43 -14.94 9.29
C LYS A 414 -29.23 -13.48 9.73
N GLN A 415 -28.77 -13.24 10.95
CA GLN A 415 -28.35 -11.92 11.40
C GLN A 415 -27.02 -11.47 10.75
N HIS A 416 -26.13 -12.41 10.43
CA HIS A 416 -24.86 -12.12 9.73
C HIS A 416 -25.07 -11.95 8.21
N GLU A 417 -26.01 -12.70 7.61
CA GLU A 417 -26.38 -12.51 6.19
C GLU A 417 -27.04 -11.14 5.91
N LYS A 418 -27.74 -10.54 6.91
CA LYS A 418 -28.26 -9.18 6.82
C LYS A 418 -27.21 -8.09 7.00
N SER A 419 -26.05 -8.40 7.58
CA SER A 419 -24.93 -7.44 7.72
C SER A 419 -24.12 -7.26 6.43
N ASP A 420 -24.26 -8.15 5.44
CA ASP A 420 -23.56 -8.08 4.17
C ASP A 420 -24.23 -7.16 3.13
N VAL A 421 -25.40 -6.61 3.44
CA VAL A 421 -26.14 -5.62 2.63
C VAL A 421 -26.16 -4.27 3.34
N ALA A 422 -25.01 -3.80 3.82
CA ALA A 422 -24.87 -2.40 4.22
C ALA A 422 -24.45 -1.56 2.99
N ASN A 423 -25.33 -0.65 2.59
CA ASN A 423 -25.12 0.37 1.53
C ASN A 423 -25.30 -0.05 0.07
N GLY A 424 -26.09 -1.07 -0.26
CA GLY A 424 -26.48 -1.32 -1.66
C GLY A 424 -25.36 -1.82 -2.59
N ILE A 425 -24.22 -2.22 -2.05
CA ILE A 425 -23.13 -2.82 -2.82
C ILE A 425 -23.35 -4.33 -2.80
N GLN A 426 -23.70 -4.88 -3.94
CA GLN A 426 -23.67 -6.33 -4.16
C GLN A 426 -22.22 -6.78 -4.07
N ILE A 427 -21.88 -7.60 -3.05
CA ILE A 427 -20.58 -8.26 -3.00
C ILE A 427 -20.57 -9.29 -4.12
N GLU A 428 -19.75 -9.06 -5.11
CA GLU A 428 -19.51 -10.05 -6.14
C GLU A 428 -18.77 -11.24 -5.49
N LEU A 429 -19.47 -12.37 -5.34
CA LEU A 429 -18.89 -13.57 -4.77
C LEU A 429 -17.81 -14.11 -5.74
N PRO A 430 -16.68 -14.62 -5.24
CA PRO A 430 -15.66 -15.21 -6.09
C PRO A 430 -16.22 -16.33 -6.95
N GLN A 431 -15.70 -16.48 -8.18
CA GLN A 431 -16.14 -17.52 -9.11
C GLN A 431 -16.04 -18.92 -8.48
N ILE A 432 -15.01 -19.17 -7.66
CA ILE A 432 -14.80 -20.44 -6.97
C ILE A 432 -16.00 -20.88 -6.12
N ILE A 433 -16.69 -19.96 -5.40
CA ILE A 433 -17.84 -20.32 -4.57
C ILE A 433 -19.09 -20.56 -5.43
N MET A 434 -19.19 -19.89 -6.58
CA MET A 434 -20.27 -20.12 -7.54
C MET A 434 -20.10 -21.45 -8.27
N ASP A 435 -18.87 -21.80 -8.63
CA ASP A 435 -18.53 -23.11 -9.20
C ASP A 435 -18.79 -24.23 -8.19
N ALA A 436 -18.41 -24.04 -6.92
CA ALA A 436 -18.73 -24.97 -5.86
C ALA A 436 -20.26 -25.19 -5.75
N LYS A 437 -21.04 -24.10 -5.68
CA LYS A 437 -22.51 -24.19 -5.64
C LYS A 437 -23.07 -24.98 -6.83
N ARG A 438 -22.58 -24.72 -8.04
CA ARG A 438 -22.98 -25.42 -9.27
C ARG A 438 -22.64 -26.90 -9.16
N GLN A 439 -21.42 -27.27 -8.78
CA GLN A 439 -20.99 -28.66 -8.68
C GLN A 439 -21.75 -29.43 -7.59
N PHE A 440 -22.04 -28.82 -6.44
CA PHE A 440 -22.93 -29.44 -5.44
C PHE A 440 -24.34 -29.69 -5.97
N LYS A 441 -24.91 -28.74 -6.73
CA LYS A 441 -26.23 -28.92 -7.36
C LYS A 441 -26.21 -30.06 -8.37
N GLU A 442 -25.15 -30.17 -9.17
CA GLU A 442 -24.97 -31.25 -10.15
C GLU A 442 -24.79 -32.61 -9.45
N TYR A 443 -24.01 -32.69 -8.35
CA TYR A 443 -23.78 -33.88 -7.56
C TYR A 443 -25.10 -34.42 -6.99
N PHE A 444 -25.88 -33.59 -6.29
CA PHE A 444 -27.15 -34.02 -5.73
C PHE A 444 -28.25 -34.31 -6.79
N ALA A 445 -28.07 -33.86 -8.02
CA ALA A 445 -28.90 -34.22 -9.15
C ALA A 445 -28.40 -35.47 -9.90
N SER A 446 -27.42 -36.21 -9.38
CA SER A 446 -26.75 -37.37 -10.01
C SER A 446 -26.20 -37.08 -11.42
N LYS A 447 -25.78 -35.83 -11.67
CA LYS A 447 -25.17 -35.35 -12.93
C LYS A 447 -23.66 -35.20 -12.84
N ARG A 448 -23.09 -35.42 -11.66
CA ARG A 448 -21.66 -35.29 -11.37
C ARG A 448 -21.22 -36.35 -10.37
N ASP A 449 -20.11 -36.98 -10.63
CA ASP A 449 -19.50 -38.05 -9.83
C ASP A 449 -18.17 -37.65 -9.17
N PHE A 450 -17.60 -36.49 -9.55
CA PHE A 450 -16.36 -35.93 -8.94
C PHE A 450 -16.41 -34.41 -8.82
N PHE A 451 -15.61 -33.85 -7.93
CA PHE A 451 -15.42 -32.40 -7.76
C PHE A 451 -14.05 -31.97 -8.30
N ASP A 452 -14.06 -31.04 -9.26
CA ASP A 452 -12.85 -30.46 -9.89
C ASP A 452 -12.49 -29.07 -9.34
N ILE A 453 -13.11 -28.68 -8.23
CA ILE A 453 -12.87 -27.41 -7.55
C ILE A 453 -11.47 -27.42 -6.93
N PRO A 454 -10.66 -26.35 -7.09
CA PRO A 454 -9.45 -26.16 -6.31
C PRO A 454 -9.74 -26.13 -4.80
N ILE A 455 -9.10 -27.02 -4.03
CA ILE A 455 -9.28 -27.11 -2.58
C ILE A 455 -7.98 -26.86 -1.84
N LYS A 456 -8.11 -26.32 -0.61
CA LYS A 456 -6.98 -26.12 0.31
C LYS A 456 -7.40 -26.40 1.75
N PRO A 457 -7.61 -27.68 2.12
CA PRO A 457 -7.94 -28.04 3.49
C PRO A 457 -6.77 -27.76 4.43
N GLU A 458 -7.04 -27.14 5.58
CA GLU A 458 -6.04 -26.96 6.64
C GLU A 458 -6.02 -28.16 7.58
N GLY A 459 -4.83 -28.71 7.88
CA GLY A 459 -4.67 -29.87 8.75
C GLY A 459 -3.22 -30.33 8.88
N THR A 460 -2.98 -31.26 9.79
CA THR A 460 -1.64 -31.86 9.99
C THR A 460 -1.19 -32.65 8.76
N GLU A 461 0.10 -32.93 8.64
CA GLU A 461 0.66 -33.72 7.53
C GLU A 461 -0.02 -35.09 7.40
N PHE A 462 -0.31 -35.75 8.52
CA PHE A 462 -1.04 -37.01 8.54
C PHE A 462 -2.46 -36.85 7.99
N GLN A 463 -3.20 -35.83 8.43
CA GLN A 463 -4.54 -35.53 7.92
C GLN A 463 -4.54 -35.26 6.42
N GLN A 464 -3.59 -34.47 5.92
CA GLN A 464 -3.42 -34.18 4.51
C GLN A 464 -3.18 -35.45 3.68
N LYS A 465 -2.32 -36.36 4.16
CA LYS A 465 -2.09 -37.67 3.53
C LYS A 465 -3.39 -38.49 3.47
N VAL A 466 -4.13 -38.57 4.58
CA VAL A 466 -5.43 -39.29 4.62
C VAL A 466 -6.41 -38.65 3.63
N TRP A 467 -6.63 -37.33 3.68
CA TRP A 467 -7.60 -36.65 2.80
C TRP A 467 -7.23 -36.76 1.31
N SER A 468 -5.96 -36.76 0.98
CA SER A 468 -5.48 -37.00 -0.39
C SER A 468 -5.86 -38.40 -0.86
N GLU A 469 -5.72 -39.44 -0.04
CA GLU A 469 -6.09 -40.79 -0.38
C GLU A 469 -7.62 -40.98 -0.46
N LEU A 470 -8.38 -40.32 0.43
CA LEU A 470 -9.85 -40.34 0.36
C LEU A 470 -10.37 -39.81 -0.98
N ARG A 471 -9.78 -38.79 -1.53
CA ARG A 471 -10.18 -38.20 -2.83
C ARG A 471 -10.00 -39.15 -4.02
N LYS A 472 -9.17 -40.18 -3.86
CA LYS A 472 -8.94 -41.20 -4.90
C LYS A 472 -10.00 -42.31 -4.89
N ILE A 473 -10.88 -42.37 -3.88
CA ILE A 473 -11.97 -43.35 -3.84
C ILE A 473 -13.05 -42.92 -4.84
N PRO A 474 -13.33 -43.70 -5.89
CA PRO A 474 -14.32 -43.33 -6.90
C PRO A 474 -15.73 -43.19 -6.33
N TYR A 475 -16.58 -42.50 -7.08
CA TYR A 475 -18.02 -42.45 -6.83
C TYR A 475 -18.62 -43.86 -6.86
N GLY A 476 -19.43 -44.18 -5.85
CA GLY A 476 -20.06 -45.52 -5.75
C GLY A 476 -19.14 -46.61 -5.21
N GLU A 477 -17.91 -46.32 -4.83
CA GLU A 477 -16.98 -47.27 -4.22
C GLU A 477 -16.73 -46.95 -2.75
N VAL A 478 -16.33 -47.96 -1.99
CA VAL A 478 -16.01 -47.85 -0.56
C VAL A 478 -14.69 -48.52 -0.24
N LYS A 479 -14.02 -48.02 0.80
CA LYS A 479 -12.82 -48.63 1.40
C LYS A 479 -12.97 -48.71 2.92
N SER A 480 -12.25 -49.64 3.55
CA SER A 480 -12.20 -49.68 5.03
C SER A 480 -11.19 -48.69 5.58
N TYR A 481 -11.33 -48.27 6.86
CA TYR A 481 -10.30 -47.49 7.57
C TYR A 481 -8.94 -48.20 7.54
N GLY A 482 -8.93 -49.53 7.60
CA GLY A 482 -7.70 -50.32 7.50
C GLY A 482 -7.03 -50.26 6.13
N ASP A 483 -7.81 -50.22 5.05
CA ASP A 483 -7.27 -50.11 3.70
C ASP A 483 -6.58 -48.75 3.50
N ILE A 484 -7.22 -47.69 3.96
CA ILE A 484 -6.60 -46.36 3.92
C ILE A 484 -5.32 -46.32 4.77
N ALA A 485 -5.34 -46.88 5.98
CA ALA A 485 -4.17 -46.96 6.85
C ALA A 485 -2.99 -47.71 6.18
N LYS A 486 -3.25 -48.81 5.50
CA LYS A 486 -2.25 -49.55 4.72
C LYS A 486 -1.67 -48.71 3.57
N ILE A 487 -2.53 -48.04 2.80
CA ILE A 487 -2.14 -47.22 1.66
C ILE A 487 -1.19 -46.09 2.07
N ILE A 488 -1.47 -45.45 3.23
CA ILE A 488 -0.60 -44.35 3.74
C ILE A 488 0.65 -44.86 4.48
N GLY A 489 0.93 -46.18 4.48
CA GLY A 489 2.10 -46.77 5.10
C GLY A 489 2.04 -46.89 6.63
N SER A 490 0.84 -46.95 7.22
CA SER A 490 0.64 -46.96 8.67
C SER A 490 -0.47 -47.98 9.04
N SER A 491 -0.24 -49.27 8.83
CA SER A 491 -1.22 -50.33 8.95
C SER A 491 -2.02 -50.33 10.27
N ASP A 492 -1.42 -49.96 11.39
CA ASP A 492 -2.05 -49.92 12.71
C ASP A 492 -2.81 -48.61 12.99
N ALA A 493 -2.78 -47.65 12.07
CA ALA A 493 -3.32 -46.31 12.24
C ALA A 493 -4.83 -46.18 11.91
N SER A 494 -5.62 -47.27 11.82
CA SER A 494 -7.04 -47.23 11.46
C SER A 494 -7.87 -46.27 12.34
N ARG A 495 -7.56 -46.15 13.66
CA ARG A 495 -8.23 -45.20 14.55
C ARG A 495 -7.84 -43.76 14.22
N ALA A 496 -6.58 -43.49 13.90
CA ALA A 496 -6.09 -42.18 13.51
C ALA A 496 -6.69 -41.75 12.15
N VAL A 497 -6.86 -42.69 11.20
CA VAL A 497 -7.59 -42.46 9.93
C VAL A 497 -9.05 -42.09 10.22
N GLY A 498 -9.70 -42.79 11.17
CA GLY A 498 -11.06 -42.46 11.61
C GLY A 498 -11.16 -41.04 12.20
N LEU A 499 -10.17 -40.61 13.00
CA LEU A 499 -10.10 -39.27 13.51
C LEU A 499 -9.85 -38.21 12.40
N ALA A 500 -8.98 -38.51 11.45
CA ALA A 500 -8.75 -37.64 10.27
C ALA A 500 -10.04 -37.51 9.42
N CYS A 501 -10.82 -38.58 9.25
CA CYS A 501 -12.14 -38.53 8.61
C CYS A 501 -13.12 -37.62 9.38
N LYS A 502 -13.14 -37.70 10.71
CA LYS A 502 -13.96 -36.82 11.57
C LYS A 502 -13.58 -35.35 11.47
N MET A 503 -12.29 -35.08 11.28
CA MET A 503 -11.73 -33.71 11.16
C MET A 503 -11.71 -33.20 9.72
N ASN A 504 -12.33 -33.91 8.78
CA ASN A 504 -12.42 -33.49 7.39
C ASN A 504 -13.18 -32.15 7.26
N PRO A 505 -12.51 -31.07 6.80
CA PRO A 505 -13.16 -29.77 6.67
C PRO A 505 -14.02 -29.64 5.41
N LEU A 506 -13.89 -30.58 4.44
CA LEU A 506 -14.51 -30.52 3.11
C LEU A 506 -15.50 -31.67 2.91
N LEU A 507 -16.63 -31.61 3.63
CA LEU A 507 -17.68 -32.63 3.52
C LEU A 507 -18.05 -32.89 2.05
N ILE A 508 -18.17 -34.16 1.68
CA ILE A 508 -18.52 -34.68 0.34
C ILE A 508 -17.37 -34.50 -0.67
N VAL A 509 -16.78 -33.33 -0.79
CA VAL A 509 -15.66 -33.06 -1.72
C VAL A 509 -14.44 -33.93 -1.39
N VAL A 510 -14.13 -34.08 -0.10
CA VAL A 510 -13.27 -35.17 0.42
C VAL A 510 -14.19 -36.26 0.97
N PRO A 511 -14.34 -37.40 0.27
CA PRO A 511 -15.43 -38.32 0.48
C PRO A 511 -15.20 -39.27 1.67
N CYS A 512 -15.08 -38.71 2.88
CA CYS A 512 -14.93 -39.52 4.10
C CYS A 512 -16.16 -40.41 4.39
N HIS A 513 -17.31 -40.16 3.78
CA HIS A 513 -18.48 -41.04 3.83
C HIS A 513 -18.25 -42.37 3.10
N ARG A 514 -17.30 -42.44 2.15
CA ARG A 514 -16.92 -43.68 1.43
C ARG A 514 -16.00 -44.60 2.26
N VAL A 515 -15.69 -44.23 3.51
CA VAL A 515 -14.84 -45.07 4.39
C VAL A 515 -15.70 -45.76 5.43
N LEU A 516 -15.66 -47.10 5.43
CA LEU A 516 -16.49 -47.97 6.30
C LEU A 516 -15.63 -48.70 7.35
N GLY A 517 -16.29 -49.21 8.37
CA GLY A 517 -15.70 -50.15 9.32
C GLY A 517 -15.45 -51.52 8.74
N VAL A 518 -14.88 -52.41 9.54
CA VAL A 518 -14.68 -53.83 9.19
C VAL A 518 -16.04 -54.44 8.84
N ASN A 519 -16.07 -55.31 7.83
CA ASN A 519 -17.26 -55.95 7.28
C ASN A 519 -18.34 -54.96 6.78
N ASN A 520 -17.89 -53.85 6.16
CA ASN A 520 -18.75 -52.80 5.64
C ASN A 520 -19.69 -52.16 6.66
N LYS A 521 -19.33 -52.23 7.95
CA LYS A 521 -20.16 -51.68 9.02
C LYS A 521 -20.17 -50.14 8.93
N LEU A 522 -21.36 -49.55 8.91
CA LEU A 522 -21.55 -48.12 9.02
C LEU A 522 -21.10 -47.64 10.42
N THR A 523 -20.02 -46.92 10.48
CA THR A 523 -19.46 -46.34 11.72
C THR A 523 -19.25 -44.87 11.56
N GLY A 524 -19.34 -44.13 12.61
CA GLY A 524 -19.11 -42.70 12.78
C GLY A 524 -19.02 -41.82 11.52
N PHE A 525 -19.74 -40.71 11.52
CA PHE A 525 -19.64 -39.66 10.52
C PHE A 525 -19.81 -38.32 11.21
N ALA A 526 -19.09 -37.30 10.72
CA ALA A 526 -19.04 -36.00 11.40
C ALA A 526 -20.42 -35.36 11.60
N ILE A 527 -21.38 -35.64 10.70
CA ILE A 527 -22.72 -35.05 10.70
C ILE A 527 -23.84 -36.08 10.90
N GLY A 528 -23.50 -37.28 11.37
CA GLY A 528 -24.47 -38.35 11.66
C GLY A 528 -24.42 -39.53 10.68
N VAL A 529 -24.67 -40.72 11.18
CA VAL A 529 -24.60 -41.96 10.40
C VAL A 529 -25.76 -42.05 9.39
N ASP A 530 -26.90 -41.46 9.69
CA ASP A 530 -28.03 -41.28 8.79
C ASP A 530 -27.66 -40.57 7.50
N LYS A 531 -26.92 -39.47 7.60
CA LYS A 531 -26.43 -38.69 6.46
C LYS A 531 -25.34 -39.43 5.68
N LYS A 532 -24.50 -40.21 6.38
CA LYS A 532 -23.53 -41.09 5.72
C LYS A 532 -24.25 -42.13 4.86
N SER A 533 -25.25 -42.77 5.43
CA SER A 533 -26.10 -43.73 4.71
C SER A 533 -26.79 -43.10 3.51
N PHE A 534 -27.34 -41.89 3.68
CA PHE A 534 -27.95 -41.15 2.57
C PHE A 534 -26.95 -40.93 1.41
N LEU A 535 -25.74 -40.48 1.69
CA LEU A 535 -24.72 -40.24 0.67
C LEU A 535 -24.29 -41.52 -0.05
N LEU A 536 -24.07 -42.60 0.69
CA LEU A 536 -23.72 -43.90 0.11
C LEU A 536 -24.84 -44.45 -0.80
N ASN A 537 -26.12 -44.31 -0.40
CA ASN A 537 -27.27 -44.70 -1.22
C ASN A 537 -27.40 -43.78 -2.44
N HIS A 538 -27.19 -42.50 -2.29
CA HIS A 538 -27.19 -41.54 -3.40
C HIS A 538 -26.13 -41.91 -4.45
N GLU A 539 -24.97 -42.37 -4.02
CA GLU A 539 -23.88 -42.81 -4.89
C GLU A 539 -24.05 -44.30 -5.34
N LYS A 540 -25.12 -45.00 -4.95
CA LYS A 540 -25.33 -46.41 -5.22
C LYS A 540 -24.22 -47.33 -4.73
N ALA A 541 -23.43 -46.87 -3.75
CA ALA A 541 -22.30 -47.57 -3.16
C ALA A 541 -22.73 -48.72 -2.21
N TYR A 542 -24.02 -48.80 -1.87
CA TYR A 542 -24.53 -49.65 -0.78
C TYR A 542 -25.65 -50.63 -1.18
N GLU A 543 -25.84 -50.88 -2.45
CA GLU A 543 -26.90 -51.81 -2.93
C GLU A 543 -26.63 -53.30 -2.65
N LYS A 544 -25.58 -53.70 -1.95
CA LYS A 544 -25.27 -55.12 -1.67
C LYS A 544 -25.04 -55.37 -0.18
N GLY A 545 -26.12 -55.62 0.54
CA GLY A 545 -26.06 -56.30 1.82
C GLY A 545 -26.82 -55.62 2.96
N ASP A 546 -27.94 -56.23 3.31
CA ASP A 546 -28.76 -56.12 4.51
C ASP A 546 -29.82 -55.01 4.58
N ASN A 547 -31.00 -55.39 4.09
CA ASN A 547 -32.25 -54.61 4.09
C ASN A 547 -32.91 -54.41 5.47
N SER A 548 -32.27 -54.79 6.61
CA SER A 548 -32.90 -54.78 7.91
C SER A 548 -32.99 -53.45 8.64
N LEU A 549 -32.27 -52.41 8.15
CA LEU A 549 -32.27 -51.09 8.80
C LEU A 549 -33.12 -50.01 8.11
N PHE A 550 -33.68 -50.29 6.93
CA PHE A 550 -34.37 -49.27 6.11
C PHE A 550 -35.90 -49.31 6.15
N THR A 551 -36.49 -50.28 6.80
CA THR A 551 -37.96 -50.39 6.96
C THR A 551 -38.54 -49.37 7.96
N ASN A 552 -37.71 -48.79 8.85
CA ASN A 552 -38.21 -47.89 9.88
C ASN A 552 -38.21 -46.39 9.52
N LEU A 553 -37.64 -45.97 8.38
CA LEU A 553 -37.61 -44.56 7.99
C LEU A 553 -38.70 -44.15 6.98
N LYS A 554 -39.42 -45.14 6.38
CA LYS A 554 -40.55 -44.84 5.49
C LYS A 554 -41.89 -44.66 6.21
N ASN A 555 -41.99 -45.06 7.48
CA ASN A 555 -43.27 -45.04 8.22
C ASN A 555 -43.48 -43.85 9.15
N ASN A 556 -42.56 -42.90 9.23
CA ASN A 556 -42.73 -41.72 10.07
C ASN A 556 -43.04 -40.40 9.32
N ASN A 557 -43.37 -40.47 8.02
CA ASN A 557 -43.78 -39.28 7.26
C ASN A 557 -45.21 -39.31 6.73
N ASN A 558 -46.05 -40.21 7.26
CA ASN A 558 -47.50 -40.25 6.93
C ASN A 558 -48.34 -40.29 8.21
N ASP A 559 -48.10 -39.40 9.15
CA ASP A 559 -49.12 -39.04 10.16
C ASP A 559 -48.64 -37.77 10.88
N SER A 560 -49.12 -36.62 10.41
CA SER A 560 -49.67 -35.38 11.00
C SER A 560 -49.38 -34.15 10.16
#